data_f97ae9b907981392cd0339709a50f90b
#
_entry.id   f97ae9b907981392cd0339709a50f90b
#
_cell.length_a   1.000
_cell.length_b   1.000
_cell.length_c   1.000
_cell.angle_alpha   90.00
_cell.angle_beta   90.00
_cell.angle_gamma   90.00
#
_symmetry.space_group_name_H-M   'P 1'
#
loop_
_entity.id
_entity.type
_entity.pdbx_description
1 polymer ?
#
loop_
_entity_poly.entity_id
_entity_poly.type
_entity_poly.pdbx_seq_one_letter_code
_entity_poly.pdbx_strand_id
1 'polypeptide(L)'
;MAINLTTKYSAQIEKAYTHDSYLKSHCKANVEMIGAKSCRVYMLNTVPVVDYTRSGTSRYGEAKDVQDTVVEYTMTQDKSFNGVVDKGDESEQAISNKSGQWLRQQIAERCVPTGDKYGFSQLAKYGHVSGVTAEPAKDTIVGMVYDAATYMDEKLVPENGRVLFVRAKDYPKIILSDEWKGLDNLAGKQLPTGTVGQIAGFTVVKVPSNMFPADVYMIAMQESAAAFPYRINDTKVHQDPPGISGALIEGRQTYDLFVLASKADAVVVIGKTASKQACTVAISSHSATVTAANAEEIWYTLDGSDPRFSANRMLVATGGTVATTAGQTIRVVAFGKAGKLTSDVAEATDK
;
A
#
# COMPACT_ATOMS: atom_id res chain seq x y z
N MET A 1 28.75 0.54 24.69
CA MET A 1 29.15 1.17 23.41
C MET A 1 30.50 1.82 23.62
N ALA A 2 31.51 1.49 22.85
CA ALA A 2 32.80 2.19 22.92
C ALA A 2 32.62 3.59 22.33
N ILE A 3 32.82 4.62 23.15
CA ILE A 3 32.86 6.01 22.68
C ILE A 3 34.20 6.16 21.97
N ASN A 4 34.14 6.50 20.70
CA ASN A 4 35.36 6.69 19.88
C ASN A 4 35.91 8.08 20.17
N LEU A 5 36.77 8.17 21.17
CA LEU A 5 37.40 9.39 21.67
C LEU A 5 38.63 9.79 20.84
N THR A 6 38.64 9.62 19.56
CA THR A 6 39.85 10.01 18.83
C THR A 6 39.61 10.73 17.56
N THR A 7 40.23 11.84 17.57
CA THR A 7 40.83 12.57 16.48
C THR A 7 39.97 13.61 15.79
N LYS A 8 40.40 14.83 15.94
CA LYS A 8 40.11 16.05 15.15
C LYS A 8 40.16 15.89 13.61
N TYR A 9 39.76 14.77 13.04
CA TYR A 9 40.09 14.43 11.67
C TYR A 9 38.94 14.10 10.73
N SER A 10 37.78 14.65 10.91
CA SER A 10 36.90 14.74 9.75
C SER A 10 35.91 15.87 9.94
N ALA A 11 36.11 16.96 9.24
CA ALA A 11 35.11 18.02 9.08
C ALA A 11 33.92 17.57 8.24
N GLN A 12 33.96 16.35 7.69
CA GLN A 12 32.89 15.74 6.91
C GLN A 12 32.39 14.49 7.64
N ILE A 13 31.17 14.56 8.15
CA ILE A 13 30.45 13.36 8.59
C ILE A 13 30.07 12.59 7.34
N GLU A 14 30.56 11.37 7.23
CA GLU A 14 30.11 10.46 6.18
C GLU A 14 28.64 10.14 6.40
N LYS A 15 27.82 10.49 5.43
CA LYS A 15 26.38 10.25 5.48
C LYS A 15 26.10 8.89 4.86
N ALA A 16 25.28 8.09 5.53
CA ALA A 16 24.75 6.90 4.91
C ALA A 16 23.89 7.28 3.67
N TYR A 17 23.81 6.39 2.70
CA TYR A 17 22.98 6.60 1.54
C TYR A 17 21.52 6.66 1.95
N THR A 18 20.84 7.75 1.57
CA THR A 18 19.43 7.97 1.83
C THR A 18 18.66 7.91 0.53
N HIS A 19 17.42 7.49 0.60
CA HIS A 19 16.51 7.47 -0.55
C HIS A 19 15.22 8.20 -0.17
N ASP A 20 14.67 8.92 -1.13
CA ASP A 20 13.34 9.50 -0.98
C ASP A 20 12.27 8.40 -0.95
N SER A 21 11.10 8.72 -0.36
CA SER A 21 10.00 7.75 -0.29
C SER A 21 9.53 7.31 -1.67
N TYR A 22 9.49 6.00 -1.90
CA TYR A 22 8.96 5.39 -3.12
C TYR A 22 7.45 5.60 -3.24
N LEU A 23 6.73 5.57 -2.13
CA LEU A 23 5.27 5.64 -2.12
C LEU A 23 4.73 7.06 -2.18
N LYS A 24 5.39 8.02 -1.52
CA LYS A 24 4.93 9.40 -1.45
C LYS A 24 4.80 10.06 -2.83
N SER A 25 5.66 9.71 -3.77
CA SER A 25 5.65 10.25 -5.14
C SER A 25 4.58 9.60 -6.03
N HIS A 26 4.12 8.38 -5.67
CA HIS A 26 3.23 7.58 -6.51
C HIS A 26 1.85 7.32 -5.90
N CYS A 27 1.61 7.65 -4.62
CA CYS A 27 0.29 7.59 -4.00
C CYS A 27 -0.36 8.97 -4.06
N LYS A 28 -1.13 9.24 -5.12
CA LYS A 28 -1.69 10.56 -5.45
C LYS A 28 -3.22 10.62 -5.29
N ALA A 29 -3.81 9.69 -4.55
CA ALA A 29 -5.24 9.79 -4.26
C ALA A 29 -5.55 11.10 -3.54
N ASN A 30 -6.62 11.76 -3.99
CA ASN A 30 -7.05 13.01 -3.38
C ASN A 30 -7.76 12.72 -2.06
N VAL A 31 -7.12 13.09 -0.95
CA VAL A 31 -7.65 12.94 0.40
C VAL A 31 -7.56 14.26 1.14
N GLU A 32 -8.62 14.64 1.82
CA GLU A 32 -8.64 15.81 2.67
C GLU A 32 -8.26 15.43 4.10
N MET A 33 -7.25 16.12 4.66
CA MET A 33 -6.82 15.89 6.03
C MET A 33 -7.72 16.65 7.00
N ILE A 34 -8.39 15.92 7.90
CA ILE A 34 -9.26 16.52 8.93
C ILE A 34 -8.66 16.22 10.30
N GLY A 35 -8.14 17.27 10.96
CA GLY A 35 -7.51 17.11 12.26
C GLY A 35 -6.12 16.44 12.20
N ALA A 36 -5.72 15.81 13.31
CA ALA A 36 -4.37 15.29 13.50
C ALA A 36 -4.14 13.90 12.86
N LYS A 37 -5.19 13.06 12.77
CA LYS A 37 -5.08 11.65 12.39
C LYS A 37 -6.13 11.17 11.40
N SER A 38 -7.10 11.98 11.01
CA SER A 38 -8.20 11.56 10.13
C SER A 38 -8.09 12.20 8.75
N CYS A 39 -8.40 11.40 7.74
CA CYS A 39 -8.51 11.81 6.34
C CYS A 39 -9.91 11.48 5.82
N ARG A 40 -10.48 12.35 4.99
CA ARG A 40 -11.76 12.10 4.30
C ARG A 40 -11.57 11.97 2.81
N VAL A 41 -12.36 11.08 2.24
CA VAL A 41 -12.50 10.92 0.80
C VAL A 41 -13.96 11.09 0.45
N TYR A 42 -14.25 12.00 -0.47
CA TYR A 42 -15.59 12.22 -1.00
C TYR A 42 -15.74 11.38 -2.26
N MET A 43 -16.81 10.58 -2.32
CA MET A 43 -17.16 9.77 -3.48
C MET A 43 -18.56 10.11 -3.92
N LEU A 44 -18.73 10.41 -5.21
CA LEU A 44 -20.05 10.58 -5.82
C LEU A 44 -20.59 9.23 -6.27
N ASN A 45 -21.79 8.91 -5.83
CA ASN A 45 -22.48 7.72 -6.31
C ASN A 45 -23.05 8.00 -7.69
N THR A 46 -22.87 7.05 -8.61
CA THR A 46 -23.43 7.09 -9.95
C THR A 46 -24.74 6.29 -10.01
N VAL A 47 -25.62 6.66 -10.92
CA VAL A 47 -26.86 5.93 -11.17
C VAL A 47 -26.71 5.05 -12.42
N PRO A 48 -27.36 3.87 -12.47
CA PRO A 48 -27.30 3.01 -13.65
C PRO A 48 -27.98 3.68 -14.84
N VAL A 49 -27.44 3.45 -16.03
CA VAL A 49 -28.07 3.87 -17.28
C VAL A 49 -29.24 2.93 -17.57
N VAL A 50 -30.39 3.52 -17.92
CA VAL A 50 -31.61 2.78 -18.30
C VAL A 50 -32.02 3.14 -19.72
N ASP A 51 -32.76 2.25 -20.36
CA ASP A 51 -33.26 2.49 -21.72
C ASP A 51 -34.31 3.62 -21.73
N TYR A 52 -34.18 4.52 -22.68
CA TYR A 52 -35.14 5.61 -22.86
C TYR A 52 -36.44 5.08 -23.53
N THR A 53 -37.56 5.32 -22.86
CA THR A 53 -38.89 4.96 -23.42
C THR A 53 -39.54 6.17 -24.05
N ARG A 54 -40.05 5.99 -25.29
CA ARG A 54 -40.69 7.08 -26.07
C ARG A 54 -42.11 7.39 -25.62
N SER A 55 -42.71 6.56 -24.79
CA SER A 55 -44.10 6.69 -24.29
C SER A 55 -44.14 6.69 -22.76
N GLY A 56 -45.13 7.35 -22.18
CA GLY A 56 -45.30 7.43 -20.73
C GLY A 56 -44.72 8.68 -20.08
N THR A 57 -44.87 8.81 -18.77
CA THR A 57 -44.43 9.95 -17.95
C THR A 57 -42.99 9.85 -17.44
N SER A 58 -42.46 8.63 -17.30
CA SER A 58 -41.09 8.34 -16.83
C SER A 58 -40.16 7.91 -17.95
N ARG A 59 -40.00 8.77 -18.97
CA ARG A 59 -39.27 8.44 -20.20
C ARG A 59 -37.78 8.19 -19.97
N TYR A 60 -37.19 8.79 -18.93
CA TYR A 60 -35.78 8.65 -18.50
C TYR A 60 -35.59 7.64 -17.37
N GLY A 61 -36.62 6.81 -17.09
CA GLY A 61 -36.64 5.95 -15.91
C GLY A 61 -37.04 6.72 -14.64
N GLU A 62 -36.99 6.02 -13.51
CA GLU A 62 -37.27 6.66 -12.21
C GLU A 62 -36.10 7.53 -11.80
N ALA A 63 -36.41 8.76 -11.33
CA ALA A 63 -35.40 9.66 -10.80
C ALA A 63 -34.84 9.08 -9.49
N LYS A 64 -33.52 8.98 -9.39
CA LYS A 64 -32.80 8.59 -8.18
C LYS A 64 -31.97 9.76 -7.69
N ASP A 65 -31.98 9.97 -6.38
CA ASP A 65 -31.16 11.02 -5.78
C ASP A 65 -29.68 10.65 -5.91
N VAL A 66 -28.89 11.61 -6.40
CA VAL A 66 -27.43 11.50 -6.42
C VAL A 66 -26.93 11.97 -5.06
N GLN A 67 -26.40 11.02 -4.31
CA GLN A 67 -25.83 11.28 -2.99
C GLN A 67 -24.30 11.15 -3.04
N ASP A 68 -23.61 11.98 -2.30
CA ASP A 68 -22.20 11.80 -2.01
C ASP A 68 -22.01 10.89 -0.78
N THR A 69 -20.98 10.06 -0.86
CA THR A 69 -20.58 9.21 0.26
C THR A 69 -19.24 9.72 0.75
N VAL A 70 -19.16 10.00 2.04
CA VAL A 70 -17.94 10.39 2.73
C VAL A 70 -17.37 9.19 3.47
N VAL A 71 -16.16 8.78 3.11
CA VAL A 71 -15.44 7.73 3.83
C VAL A 71 -14.32 8.37 4.65
N GLU A 72 -14.34 8.11 5.95
CA GLU A 72 -13.31 8.60 6.85
C GLU A 72 -12.31 7.49 7.17
N TYR A 73 -11.02 7.79 6.99
CA TYR A 73 -9.91 6.93 7.31
C TYR A 73 -9.11 7.52 8.47
N THR A 74 -8.76 6.68 9.44
CA THR A 74 -7.96 7.10 10.60
C THR A 74 -6.58 6.48 10.53
N MET A 75 -5.53 7.31 10.61
CA MET A 75 -4.14 6.85 10.63
C MET A 75 -3.85 6.06 11.91
N THR A 76 -3.33 4.85 11.75
CA THR A 76 -3.08 3.91 12.84
C THR A 76 -1.64 3.96 13.34
N GLN A 77 -0.69 4.36 12.50
CA GLN A 77 0.72 4.37 12.87
C GLN A 77 1.12 5.69 13.53
N ASP A 78 1.66 5.58 14.74
CA ASP A 78 2.14 6.68 15.55
C ASP A 78 3.48 6.26 16.15
N LYS A 79 4.57 6.78 15.63
CA LYS A 79 5.95 6.40 15.99
C LYS A 79 6.73 7.62 16.47
N SER A 80 7.58 7.41 17.44
CA SER A 80 8.46 8.46 17.97
C SER A 80 9.91 8.03 17.90
N PHE A 81 10.79 9.00 17.93
CA PHE A 81 12.22 8.81 18.11
C PHE A 81 12.77 9.90 19.01
N ASN A 82 13.83 9.58 19.73
CA ASN A 82 14.59 10.54 20.52
C ASN A 82 16.08 10.27 20.37
N GLY A 83 16.88 11.31 20.55
CA GLY A 83 18.32 11.23 20.55
C GLY A 83 18.88 12.29 21.48
N VAL A 84 19.96 11.94 22.22
CA VAL A 84 20.66 12.85 23.12
C VAL A 84 22.03 13.13 22.55
N VAL A 85 22.41 14.40 22.53
CA VAL A 85 23.76 14.87 22.22
C VAL A 85 24.31 15.51 23.48
N ASP A 86 25.30 14.88 24.11
CA ASP A 86 25.93 15.38 25.31
C ASP A 86 26.92 16.53 25.01
N LYS A 87 27.03 17.53 25.90
CA LYS A 87 27.93 18.66 25.69
C LYS A 87 29.40 18.27 25.70
N GLY A 88 29.78 17.25 26.49
CA GLY A 88 31.14 16.73 26.51
C GLY A 88 31.49 16.13 25.14
N ASP A 89 30.60 15.30 24.60
CA ASP A 89 30.73 14.70 23.28
C ASP A 89 30.67 15.74 22.16
N GLU A 90 29.89 16.81 22.31
CA GLU A 90 29.81 17.91 21.36
C GLU A 90 31.14 18.63 21.15
N SER A 91 31.96 18.77 22.21
CA SER A 91 33.29 19.37 22.14
C SER A 91 34.35 18.44 21.58
N GLU A 92 34.19 17.14 21.74
CA GLU A 92 35.17 16.09 21.38
C GLU A 92 34.83 15.42 20.03
N GLN A 93 33.56 15.35 19.69
CA GLN A 93 33.06 14.81 18.41
C GLN A 93 32.73 15.94 17.44
N ALA A 94 32.95 15.70 16.14
CA ALA A 94 32.59 16.64 15.06
C ALA A 94 31.06 16.87 14.90
N ILE A 95 30.27 16.51 15.91
CA ILE A 95 28.79 16.59 15.94
C ILE A 95 28.29 17.99 16.34
N SER A 96 29.21 18.87 16.77
CA SER A 96 28.94 20.23 17.19
C SER A 96 28.04 21.00 16.21
N ASN A 97 26.99 21.60 16.72
CA ASN A 97 26.01 22.40 15.98
C ASN A 97 25.14 21.66 14.93
N LYS A 98 24.92 20.34 15.06
CA LYS A 98 24.29 19.56 13.99
C LYS A 98 23.00 18.83 14.37
N SER A 99 22.30 19.24 15.42
CA SER A 99 21.00 18.68 15.78
C SER A 99 20.01 18.65 14.59
N GLY A 100 20.01 19.71 13.78
CA GLY A 100 19.20 19.76 12.56
C GLY A 100 19.70 18.82 11.43
N GLN A 101 21.00 18.57 11.35
CA GLN A 101 21.55 17.61 10.39
C GLN A 101 21.26 16.18 10.82
N TRP A 102 21.46 15.87 12.10
CA TRP A 102 21.09 14.57 12.68
C TRP A 102 19.61 14.27 12.48
N LEU A 103 18.73 15.25 12.74
CA LEU A 103 17.30 15.10 12.54
C LEU A 103 16.94 14.77 11.08
N ARG A 104 17.51 15.46 10.11
CA ARG A 104 17.31 15.18 8.68
C ARG A 104 17.80 13.78 8.32
N GLN A 105 18.94 13.38 8.84
CA GLN A 105 19.50 12.07 8.61
C GLN A 105 18.65 10.97 9.24
N GLN A 106 18.18 11.16 10.48
CA GLN A 106 17.27 10.24 11.17
C GLN A 106 15.96 10.06 10.39
N ILE A 107 15.39 11.14 9.86
CA ILE A 107 14.18 11.09 9.05
C ILE A 107 14.44 10.29 7.77
N ALA A 108 15.49 10.60 7.03
CA ALA A 108 15.78 9.98 5.75
C ALA A 108 16.21 8.51 5.86
N GLU A 109 17.00 8.16 6.88
CA GLU A 109 17.57 6.81 7.03
C GLU A 109 16.67 5.83 7.79
N ARG A 110 15.77 6.35 8.66
CA ARG A 110 14.95 5.49 9.53
C ARG A 110 13.46 5.70 9.35
N CYS A 111 13.01 6.95 9.39
CA CYS A 111 11.58 7.25 9.36
C CYS A 111 10.97 6.92 7.98
N VAL A 112 11.57 7.40 6.91
CA VAL A 112 11.07 7.18 5.54
C VAL A 112 11.06 5.69 5.17
N PRO A 113 12.15 4.92 5.33
CA PRO A 113 12.14 3.49 5.01
C PRO A 113 11.15 2.68 5.85
N THR A 114 10.95 3.05 7.13
CA THR A 114 9.96 2.39 7.98
C THR A 114 8.54 2.64 7.50
N GLY A 115 8.24 3.88 7.08
CA GLY A 115 6.97 4.24 6.48
C GLY A 115 6.70 3.50 5.17
N ASP A 116 7.67 3.48 4.26
CA ASP A 116 7.55 2.79 2.98
C ASP A 116 7.34 1.29 3.14
N LYS A 117 8.11 0.64 4.02
CA LYS A 117 7.94 -0.78 4.32
C LYS A 117 6.54 -1.10 4.84
N TYR A 118 6.01 -0.26 5.72
CA TYR A 118 4.63 -0.39 6.19
C TYR A 118 3.64 -0.18 5.04
N GLY A 119 3.84 0.86 4.22
CA GLY A 119 2.97 1.15 3.08
C GLY A 119 2.90 -0.01 2.07
N PHE A 120 4.03 -0.62 1.71
CA PHE A 120 4.03 -1.82 0.86
C PHE A 120 3.29 -3.00 1.50
N SER A 121 3.34 -3.15 2.83
CA SER A 121 2.56 -4.18 3.52
C SER A 121 1.06 -3.92 3.43
N GLN A 122 0.62 -2.67 3.50
CA GLN A 122 -0.79 -2.28 3.35
C GLN A 122 -1.28 -2.47 1.91
N LEU A 123 -0.47 -2.10 0.91
CA LEU A 123 -0.79 -2.39 -0.49
C LEU A 123 -0.97 -3.89 -0.73
N ALA A 124 -0.08 -4.71 -0.16
CA ALA A 124 -0.18 -6.16 -0.26
C ALA A 124 -1.39 -6.75 0.51
N LYS A 125 -1.81 -6.10 1.59
CA LYS A 125 -2.97 -6.52 2.40
C LYS A 125 -4.30 -6.24 1.71
N TYR A 126 -4.44 -5.09 1.05
CA TYR A 126 -5.71 -4.63 0.48
C TYR A 126 -5.83 -4.78 -1.04
N GLY A 127 -4.72 -4.98 -1.75
CA GLY A 127 -4.70 -5.20 -3.20
C GLY A 127 -5.25 -6.57 -3.61
N HIS A 128 -5.60 -6.70 -4.88
CA HIS A 128 -5.91 -7.99 -5.49
C HIS A 128 -4.64 -8.83 -5.64
N VAL A 129 -4.64 -10.07 -5.16
CA VAL A 129 -3.48 -10.95 -5.23
C VAL A 129 -3.54 -11.81 -6.49
N SER A 130 -2.69 -11.48 -7.47
CA SER A 130 -2.38 -12.35 -8.61
C SER A 130 -1.33 -13.38 -8.18
N GLY A 131 -1.77 -14.60 -7.94
CA GLY A 131 -0.90 -15.67 -7.45
C GLY A 131 -0.08 -16.30 -8.57
N VAL A 132 1.23 -16.44 -8.34
CA VAL A 132 2.15 -17.15 -9.24
C VAL A 132 2.75 -18.37 -8.53
N THR A 133 2.95 -19.46 -9.26
CA THR A 133 3.42 -20.74 -8.70
C THR A 133 4.92 -20.73 -8.39
N ALA A 134 5.70 -20.01 -9.19
CA ALA A 134 7.16 -19.94 -9.07
C ALA A 134 7.64 -18.48 -8.92
N GLU A 135 8.85 -18.29 -8.40
CA GLU A 135 9.50 -16.99 -8.43
C GLU A 135 9.67 -16.47 -9.86
N PRO A 136 9.56 -15.16 -10.09
CA PRO A 136 9.79 -14.57 -11.40
C PRO A 136 11.14 -15.03 -11.99
N ALA A 137 11.13 -15.56 -13.20
CA ALA A 137 12.30 -15.88 -13.99
C ALA A 137 12.36 -14.92 -15.19
N LYS A 138 13.50 -14.94 -15.91
CA LYS A 138 13.70 -14.10 -17.10
C LYS A 138 12.58 -14.26 -18.14
N ASP A 139 12.14 -15.51 -18.35
CA ASP A 139 11.20 -15.87 -19.42
C ASP A 139 9.72 -15.75 -18.98
N THR A 140 9.46 -15.50 -17.69
CA THR A 140 8.09 -15.46 -17.13
C THR A 140 7.70 -14.10 -16.56
N ILE A 141 8.69 -13.27 -16.18
CA ILE A 141 8.44 -12.00 -15.46
C ILE A 141 7.61 -11.01 -16.27
N VAL A 142 7.85 -10.93 -17.57
CA VAL A 142 7.13 -10.03 -18.48
C VAL A 142 5.68 -10.49 -18.65
N GLY A 143 5.44 -11.80 -18.79
CA GLY A 143 4.11 -12.38 -18.82
C GLY A 143 3.31 -12.04 -17.56
N MET A 144 3.92 -12.15 -16.37
CA MET A 144 3.26 -11.77 -15.10
C MET A 144 2.86 -10.29 -15.05
N VAL A 145 3.65 -9.40 -15.68
CA VAL A 145 3.31 -7.97 -15.78
C VAL A 145 2.13 -7.76 -16.72
N TYR A 146 2.10 -8.46 -17.85
CA TYR A 146 0.96 -8.39 -18.79
C TYR A 146 -0.32 -8.97 -18.17
N ASP A 147 -0.25 -10.03 -17.37
CA ASP A 147 -1.40 -10.56 -16.64
C ASP A 147 -1.99 -9.51 -15.68
N ALA A 148 -1.13 -8.77 -14.98
CA ALA A 148 -1.57 -7.67 -14.12
C ALA A 148 -2.16 -6.50 -14.92
N ALA A 149 -1.59 -6.17 -16.10
CA ALA A 149 -2.13 -5.16 -16.99
C ALA A 149 -3.52 -5.56 -17.50
N THR A 150 -3.65 -6.80 -17.99
CA THR A 150 -4.92 -7.36 -18.49
C THR A 150 -5.99 -7.33 -17.40
N TYR A 151 -5.66 -7.72 -16.16
CA TYR A 151 -6.61 -7.63 -15.05
C TYR A 151 -7.11 -6.20 -14.84
N MET A 152 -6.20 -5.21 -14.86
CA MET A 152 -6.57 -3.80 -14.71
C MET A 152 -7.42 -3.30 -15.89
N ASP A 153 -7.13 -3.74 -17.11
CA ASP A 153 -7.88 -3.37 -18.32
C ASP A 153 -9.31 -3.92 -18.27
N GLU A 154 -9.49 -5.18 -17.89
CA GLU A 154 -10.80 -5.82 -17.67
C GLU A 154 -11.61 -5.12 -16.56
N LYS A 155 -10.93 -4.49 -15.60
CA LYS A 155 -11.55 -3.68 -14.54
C LYS A 155 -11.71 -2.20 -14.92
N LEU A 156 -11.46 -1.83 -16.16
CA LEU A 156 -11.57 -0.46 -16.69
C LEU A 156 -10.71 0.56 -15.91
N VAL A 157 -9.56 0.12 -15.38
CA VAL A 157 -8.61 1.01 -14.71
C VAL A 157 -7.88 1.84 -15.76
N PRO A 158 -7.81 3.18 -15.63
CA PRO A 158 -7.10 4.03 -16.58
C PRO A 158 -5.62 3.62 -16.74
N GLU A 159 -5.11 3.65 -17.97
CA GLU A 159 -3.69 3.36 -18.25
C GLU A 159 -2.76 4.45 -17.72
N ASN A 160 -3.22 5.70 -17.72
CA ASN A 160 -2.40 6.82 -17.27
C ASN A 160 -2.13 6.75 -15.77
N GLY A 161 -0.87 6.92 -15.39
CA GLY A 161 -0.43 6.89 -13.99
C GLY A 161 -0.33 5.49 -13.39
N ARG A 162 -0.20 4.45 -14.22
CA ARG A 162 0.12 3.10 -13.75
C ARG A 162 1.58 2.99 -13.38
N VAL A 163 1.86 2.43 -12.21
CA VAL A 163 3.21 2.23 -11.66
C VAL A 163 3.38 0.77 -11.27
N LEU A 164 4.56 0.23 -11.58
CA LEU A 164 4.97 -1.12 -11.20
C LEU A 164 6.17 -1.05 -10.27
N PHE A 165 5.98 -1.41 -9.02
CA PHE A 165 7.07 -1.58 -8.07
C PHE A 165 7.64 -2.99 -8.19
N VAL A 166 8.94 -3.08 -8.47
CA VAL A 166 9.65 -4.35 -8.69
C VAL A 166 10.80 -4.47 -7.69
N ARG A 167 10.97 -5.68 -7.12
CA ARG A 167 12.12 -5.94 -6.25
C ARG A 167 13.43 -5.76 -7.01
N ALA A 168 14.41 -5.15 -6.37
CA ALA A 168 15.72 -4.90 -6.96
C ALA A 168 16.40 -6.17 -7.52
N LYS A 169 16.16 -7.34 -6.89
CA LYS A 169 16.69 -8.63 -7.37
C LYS A 169 16.02 -9.16 -8.64
N ASP A 170 14.76 -8.77 -8.90
CA ASP A 170 13.99 -9.23 -10.05
C ASP A 170 14.05 -8.25 -11.23
N TYR A 171 14.38 -7.00 -10.97
CA TYR A 171 14.51 -5.98 -11.99
C TYR A 171 15.45 -6.35 -13.16
N PRO A 172 16.65 -6.91 -12.94
CA PRO A 172 17.52 -7.35 -14.04
C PRO A 172 16.87 -8.41 -14.93
N LYS A 173 15.95 -9.23 -14.41
CA LYS A 173 15.24 -10.25 -15.18
C LYS A 173 14.31 -9.64 -16.22
N ILE A 174 13.71 -8.48 -15.92
CA ILE A 174 12.91 -7.71 -16.90
C ILE A 174 13.79 -7.24 -18.04
N ILE A 175 14.92 -6.58 -17.75
CA ILE A 175 15.82 -6.04 -18.76
C ILE A 175 16.45 -7.13 -19.62
N LEU A 176 16.73 -8.29 -19.02
CA LEU A 176 17.34 -9.42 -19.73
C LEU A 176 16.32 -10.30 -20.45
N SER A 177 15.02 -10.05 -20.33
CA SER A 177 14.00 -10.77 -21.07
C SER A 177 14.09 -10.48 -22.57
N ASP A 178 13.70 -11.45 -23.38
CA ASP A 178 13.83 -11.31 -24.83
C ASP A 178 12.73 -10.38 -25.38
N GLU A 179 11.58 -10.33 -24.73
CA GLU A 179 10.49 -9.41 -25.02
C GLU A 179 10.92 -7.94 -24.79
N TRP A 180 11.65 -7.64 -23.73
CA TRP A 180 12.15 -6.29 -23.44
C TRP A 180 13.18 -5.85 -24.46
N LYS A 181 14.11 -6.72 -24.83
CA LYS A 181 15.15 -6.41 -25.83
C LYS A 181 14.55 -6.09 -27.20
N GLY A 182 13.43 -6.69 -27.55
CA GLY A 182 12.68 -6.37 -28.77
C GLY A 182 12.10 -4.95 -28.76
N LEU A 183 11.69 -4.45 -27.59
CA LEU A 183 11.12 -3.11 -27.40
C LEU A 183 12.18 -2.00 -27.34
N ASP A 184 13.36 -2.30 -26.82
CA ASP A 184 14.47 -1.33 -26.66
C ASP A 184 15.01 -0.82 -28.01
N ASN A 185 14.88 -1.61 -29.07
CA ASN A 185 15.21 -1.19 -30.44
C ASN A 185 14.25 -0.13 -31.01
N LEU A 186 13.08 0.08 -30.39
CA LEU A 186 12.07 1.06 -30.80
C LEU A 186 12.07 2.34 -29.96
N ALA A 187 12.65 2.33 -28.76
CA ALA A 187 12.56 3.43 -27.80
C ALA A 187 13.92 4.05 -27.46
N GLY A 188 14.60 4.65 -28.42
CA GLY A 188 15.87 5.36 -28.23
C GLY A 188 15.82 6.61 -27.33
N LYS A 189 15.04 6.61 -26.24
CA LYS A 189 14.97 7.69 -25.25
C LYS A 189 15.51 7.23 -23.91
N GLN A 190 16.61 7.84 -23.48
CA GLN A 190 17.06 7.76 -22.09
C GLN A 190 16.00 8.35 -21.15
N LEU A 191 15.56 7.55 -20.18
CA LEU A 191 14.60 7.96 -19.17
C LEU A 191 15.29 8.65 -17.98
N PRO A 192 14.59 9.56 -17.25
CA PRO A 192 15.15 10.23 -16.08
C PRO A 192 15.60 9.26 -14.99
N THR A 193 16.60 9.66 -14.22
CA THR A 193 17.22 8.89 -13.15
C THR A 193 16.16 8.35 -12.15
N GLY A 194 16.10 7.03 -12.01
CA GLY A 194 15.19 6.33 -11.07
C GLY A 194 13.96 5.69 -11.72
N THR A 195 13.52 6.17 -12.87
CA THR A 195 12.46 5.54 -13.66
C THR A 195 13.10 4.70 -14.76
N VAL A 196 12.84 3.42 -14.77
CA VAL A 196 13.67 2.50 -15.57
C VAL A 196 13.01 2.07 -16.87
N GLY A 197 11.94 2.69 -17.27
CA GLY A 197 11.24 2.37 -18.51
C GLY A 197 9.74 2.19 -18.29
N GLN A 198 9.04 2.01 -19.39
CA GLN A 198 7.63 1.64 -19.38
C GLN A 198 7.48 0.24 -19.96
N ILE A 199 6.71 -0.59 -19.31
CA ILE A 199 6.34 -1.94 -19.77
C ILE A 199 4.84 -2.14 -19.56
N ALA A 200 4.13 -2.60 -20.58
CA ALA A 200 2.68 -2.82 -20.52
C ALA A 200 1.91 -1.61 -19.96
N GLY A 201 2.32 -0.37 -20.28
CA GLY A 201 1.71 0.86 -19.76
C GLY A 201 2.14 1.26 -18.35
N PHE A 202 2.95 0.46 -17.65
CA PHE A 202 3.45 0.77 -16.31
C PHE A 202 4.77 1.52 -16.34
N THR A 203 4.88 2.53 -15.48
CA THR A 203 6.17 3.12 -15.10
C THR A 203 6.85 2.21 -14.08
N VAL A 204 8.02 1.65 -14.41
CA VAL A 204 8.72 0.70 -13.55
C VAL A 204 9.58 1.42 -12.51
N VAL A 205 9.37 1.09 -11.24
CA VAL A 205 10.13 1.62 -10.10
C VAL A 205 10.86 0.47 -9.40
N LYS A 206 12.18 0.55 -9.35
CA LYS A 206 13.02 -0.42 -8.65
C LYS A 206 13.04 -0.13 -7.15
N VAL A 207 12.66 -1.11 -6.32
CA VAL A 207 12.57 -1.00 -4.87
C VAL A 207 13.43 -2.09 -4.20
N PRO A 208 14.15 -1.79 -3.11
CA PRO A 208 14.88 -2.80 -2.36
C PRO A 208 13.99 -3.96 -1.93
N SER A 209 14.48 -5.20 -2.05
CA SER A 209 13.67 -6.40 -1.81
C SER A 209 13.18 -6.52 -0.36
N ASN A 210 13.87 -5.89 0.60
CA ASN A 210 13.50 -5.89 2.02
C ASN A 210 12.34 -4.95 2.36
N MET A 211 11.91 -4.11 1.41
CA MET A 211 10.72 -3.25 1.57
C MET A 211 9.42 -4.02 1.31
N PHE A 212 9.48 -5.09 0.52
CA PHE A 212 8.31 -5.91 0.23
C PHE A 212 8.02 -6.90 1.36
N PRO A 213 6.74 -7.24 1.60
CA PRO A 213 6.38 -8.39 2.41
C PRO A 213 6.98 -9.69 1.83
N ALA A 214 7.08 -10.71 2.67
CA ALA A 214 7.50 -12.03 2.21
C ALA A 214 6.57 -12.53 1.09
N ASP A 215 7.17 -13.20 0.09
CA ASP A 215 6.46 -13.81 -1.03
C ASP A 215 5.70 -12.84 -1.97
N VAL A 216 5.89 -11.52 -1.82
CA VAL A 216 5.47 -10.51 -2.80
C VAL A 216 6.64 -10.22 -3.73
N TYR A 217 6.39 -10.30 -5.03
CA TYR A 217 7.42 -10.10 -6.06
C TYR A 217 7.35 -8.72 -6.71
N MET A 218 6.15 -8.29 -7.04
CA MET A 218 5.87 -7.01 -7.69
C MET A 218 4.51 -6.50 -7.19
N ILE A 219 4.34 -5.17 -7.20
CA ILE A 219 3.05 -4.52 -6.94
C ILE A 219 2.79 -3.54 -8.07
N ALA A 220 1.72 -3.78 -8.82
CA ALA A 220 1.23 -2.86 -9.83
C ALA A 220 0.09 -2.02 -9.23
N MET A 221 0.10 -0.72 -9.44
CA MET A 221 -0.97 0.15 -8.98
C MET A 221 -1.17 1.35 -9.91
N GLN A 222 -2.37 1.91 -9.88
CA GLN A 222 -2.64 3.22 -10.47
C GLN A 222 -2.50 4.29 -9.39
N GLU A 223 -1.80 5.39 -9.66
CA GLU A 223 -1.39 6.41 -8.67
C GLU A 223 -2.56 7.01 -7.85
N SER A 224 -3.77 7.07 -8.41
CA SER A 224 -4.94 7.58 -7.68
C SER A 224 -5.67 6.53 -6.85
N ALA A 225 -5.21 5.27 -6.82
CA ALA A 225 -5.84 4.19 -6.07
C ALA A 225 -5.49 4.20 -4.58
N ALA A 226 -4.34 4.76 -4.23
CA ALA A 226 -3.86 4.78 -2.87
C ALA A 226 -3.47 6.19 -2.41
N ALA A 227 -3.65 6.45 -1.14
CA ALA A 227 -3.17 7.64 -0.44
C ALA A 227 -2.17 7.24 0.63
N PHE A 228 -1.06 7.96 0.70
CA PHE A 228 -0.06 7.77 1.73
C PHE A 228 0.11 9.06 2.54
N PRO A 229 -0.84 9.38 3.45
CA PRO A 229 -0.68 10.50 4.35
C PRO A 229 0.48 10.22 5.30
N TYR A 230 1.48 11.05 5.23
CA TYR A 230 2.68 10.97 6.05
C TYR A 230 2.93 12.33 6.69
N ARG A 231 2.96 12.38 8.02
CA ARG A 231 3.10 13.59 8.77
C ARG A 231 4.19 13.44 9.84
N ILE A 232 5.16 14.34 9.81
CA ILE A 232 6.12 14.48 10.89
C ILE A 232 5.57 15.58 11.80
N ASN A 233 5.12 15.17 12.97
CA ASN A 233 4.58 16.04 13.98
C ASN A 233 5.63 16.27 15.06
N ASP A 234 5.67 17.48 15.62
CA ASP A 234 6.41 17.78 16.83
C ASP A 234 7.88 17.33 16.83
N THR A 235 8.71 17.97 16.02
CA THR A 235 10.15 17.88 16.22
C THR A 235 10.58 18.96 17.20
N LYS A 236 11.18 18.57 18.35
CA LYS A 236 11.63 19.47 19.41
C LYS A 236 13.11 19.24 19.70
N VAL A 237 13.82 20.32 19.96
CA VAL A 237 15.19 20.29 20.45
C VAL A 237 15.17 21.01 21.79
N HIS A 238 15.38 20.26 22.87
CA HIS A 238 15.48 20.79 24.21
C HIS A 238 16.96 20.99 24.54
N GLN A 239 17.30 22.19 24.94
CA GLN A 239 18.66 22.52 25.45
C GLN A 239 18.68 22.30 26.96
N ASP A 240 19.67 21.53 27.42
CA ASP A 240 19.92 21.23 28.83
C ASP A 240 18.67 20.80 29.63
N PRO A 241 17.89 19.80 29.16
CA PRO A 241 16.75 19.34 29.94
C PRO A 241 17.17 18.66 31.23
N PRO A 242 16.30 18.59 32.25
CA PRO A 242 16.66 18.00 33.57
C PRO A 242 17.26 16.59 33.41
N GLY A 243 18.47 16.41 34.00
CA GLY A 243 19.18 15.13 33.97
C GLY A 243 20.03 14.87 32.71
N ILE A 244 20.08 15.78 31.76
CA ILE A 244 20.89 15.68 30.55
C ILE A 244 21.70 16.98 30.40
N SER A 245 23.04 16.85 30.28
CA SER A 245 23.90 17.96 29.92
C SER A 245 24.09 17.94 28.41
N GLY A 246 23.30 18.77 27.68
CA GLY A 246 23.35 18.78 26.22
C GLY A 246 22.00 18.99 25.58
N ALA A 247 21.83 18.52 24.32
CA ALA A 247 20.58 18.64 23.54
C ALA A 247 19.84 17.30 23.50
N LEU A 248 18.55 17.33 23.88
CA LEU A 248 17.60 16.24 23.62
C LEU A 248 16.78 16.58 22.39
N ILE A 249 16.85 15.72 21.38
CA ILE A 249 16.11 15.86 20.12
C ILE A 249 15.01 14.83 20.10
N GLU A 250 13.78 15.27 19.99
CA GLU A 250 12.60 14.42 19.95
C GLU A 250 11.83 14.64 18.66
N GLY A 251 11.22 13.58 18.14
CA GLY A 251 10.33 13.66 17.00
C GLY A 251 9.23 12.61 17.03
N ARG A 252 8.10 12.95 16.46
CA ARG A 252 6.94 12.08 16.33
C ARG A 252 6.46 12.09 14.90
N GLN A 253 6.15 10.90 14.37
CA GLN A 253 5.61 10.74 13.03
C GLN A 253 4.31 9.94 13.07
N THR A 254 3.33 10.42 12.33
CA THR A 254 2.05 9.73 12.12
C THR A 254 1.89 9.46 10.64
N TYR A 255 1.60 8.24 10.28
CA TYR A 255 1.41 7.85 8.88
C TYR A 255 0.48 6.66 8.76
N ASP A 256 -0.07 6.47 7.58
CA ASP A 256 -0.77 5.27 7.17
C ASP A 256 -0.81 5.20 5.64
N LEU A 257 -1.25 4.06 5.10
CA LEU A 257 -1.55 3.93 3.69
C LEU A 257 -2.97 3.40 3.53
N PHE A 258 -3.77 4.11 2.76
CA PHE A 258 -5.16 3.76 2.48
C PHE A 258 -5.31 3.43 1.00
N VAL A 259 -5.85 2.25 0.71
CA VAL A 259 -6.37 1.91 -0.62
C VAL A 259 -7.83 2.32 -0.67
N LEU A 260 -8.21 3.08 -1.69
CA LEU A 260 -9.59 3.55 -1.83
C LEU A 260 -10.50 2.41 -2.27
N ALA A 261 -11.61 2.21 -1.56
CA ALA A 261 -12.58 1.16 -1.83
C ALA A 261 -13.07 1.13 -3.28
N SER A 262 -13.37 2.31 -3.84
CA SER A 262 -13.83 2.46 -5.24
C SER A 262 -12.76 2.15 -6.30
N LYS A 263 -11.50 2.04 -5.90
CA LYS A 263 -10.34 1.83 -6.76
C LYS A 263 -9.49 0.63 -6.33
N ALA A 264 -10.06 -0.28 -5.55
CA ALA A 264 -9.34 -1.43 -5.02
C ALA A 264 -8.77 -2.35 -6.10
N ASP A 265 -9.50 -2.50 -7.20
CA ASP A 265 -9.07 -3.28 -8.37
C ASP A 265 -7.88 -2.65 -9.14
N ALA A 266 -7.55 -1.40 -8.84
CA ALA A 266 -6.39 -0.72 -9.40
C ALA A 266 -5.08 -0.98 -8.62
N VAL A 267 -5.08 -1.92 -7.67
CA VAL A 267 -3.89 -2.39 -6.96
C VAL A 267 -3.79 -3.90 -7.13
N VAL A 268 -2.78 -4.36 -7.86
CA VAL A 268 -2.53 -5.79 -8.12
C VAL A 268 -1.19 -6.20 -7.51
N VAL A 269 -1.24 -7.23 -6.69
CA VAL A 269 -0.11 -7.79 -5.97
C VAL A 269 0.31 -9.10 -6.63
N ILE A 270 1.47 -9.14 -7.24
CA ILE A 270 2.02 -10.37 -7.83
C ILE A 270 2.84 -11.07 -6.75
N GLY A 271 2.30 -12.17 -6.26
CA GLY A 271 2.87 -12.91 -5.14
C GLY A 271 2.74 -14.42 -5.27
N LYS A 272 3.39 -15.15 -4.37
CA LYS A 272 3.41 -16.62 -4.40
C LYS A 272 2.01 -17.18 -4.06
N THR A 273 1.45 -18.01 -4.96
CA THR A 273 0.13 -18.65 -4.77
C THR A 273 0.04 -19.43 -3.46
N ALA A 274 1.08 -20.19 -3.10
CA ALA A 274 1.11 -20.96 -1.85
C ALA A 274 1.06 -20.09 -0.57
N SER A 275 1.34 -18.79 -0.70
CA SER A 275 1.25 -17.83 0.38
C SER A 275 -0.08 -17.06 0.40
N LYS A 276 -0.90 -17.18 -0.66
CA LYS A 276 -2.25 -16.62 -0.69
C LYS A 276 -3.16 -17.41 0.24
N GLN A 277 -3.91 -16.69 1.06
CA GLN A 277 -4.86 -17.29 1.99
C GLN A 277 -6.01 -17.92 1.19
N ALA A 278 -6.41 -19.13 1.54
CA ALA A 278 -7.63 -19.72 1.02
C ALA A 278 -8.82 -19.29 1.88
N CYS A 279 -9.90 -18.88 1.24
CA CYS A 279 -11.18 -18.59 1.89
C CYS A 279 -12.29 -19.21 1.06
N THR A 280 -13.18 -19.94 1.72
CA THR A 280 -14.35 -20.54 1.10
C THR A 280 -15.59 -20.26 1.94
N VAL A 281 -16.72 -20.13 1.28
CA VAL A 281 -18.03 -19.99 1.90
C VAL A 281 -18.99 -20.98 1.26
N ALA A 282 -19.71 -21.72 2.10
CA ALA A 282 -20.73 -22.67 1.67
C ALA A 282 -22.03 -22.40 2.42
N ILE A 283 -23.16 -22.30 1.71
CA ILE A 283 -24.47 -22.07 2.31
C ILE A 283 -25.29 -23.36 2.31
N SER A 284 -25.89 -23.67 3.45
CA SER A 284 -26.83 -24.77 3.63
C SER A 284 -27.91 -24.37 4.62
N SER A 285 -29.17 -24.56 4.25
CA SER A 285 -30.33 -24.26 5.14
C SER A 285 -30.28 -22.86 5.74
N HIS A 286 -30.05 -21.84 4.90
CA HIS A 286 -29.93 -20.43 5.29
C HIS A 286 -28.81 -20.14 6.32
N SER A 287 -27.77 -20.95 6.28
CA SER A 287 -26.58 -20.78 7.13
C SER A 287 -25.32 -20.89 6.29
N ALA A 288 -24.56 -19.81 6.22
CA ALA A 288 -23.29 -19.74 5.52
C ALA A 288 -22.15 -20.16 6.47
N THR A 289 -21.43 -21.22 6.12
CA THR A 289 -20.23 -21.65 6.84
C THR A 289 -18.99 -21.10 6.14
N VAL A 290 -18.15 -20.40 6.91
CA VAL A 290 -16.94 -19.77 6.41
C VAL A 290 -15.72 -20.59 6.84
N THR A 291 -14.87 -20.96 5.88
CA THR A 291 -13.62 -21.69 6.16
C THR A 291 -12.42 -20.95 5.60
N ALA A 292 -11.48 -20.58 6.49
CA ALA A 292 -10.21 -19.98 6.12
C ALA A 292 -9.15 -20.39 7.16
N ALA A 293 -8.42 -21.45 6.87
CA ALA A 293 -7.38 -21.95 7.75
C ALA A 293 -6.21 -20.95 7.85
N ASN A 294 -5.70 -20.72 9.08
CA ASN A 294 -4.58 -19.83 9.36
C ASN A 294 -4.79 -18.35 8.99
N ALA A 295 -6.04 -17.90 8.87
CA ALA A 295 -6.35 -16.48 8.75
C ALA A 295 -6.06 -15.75 10.08
N GLU A 296 -5.66 -14.47 9.97
CA GLU A 296 -5.55 -13.56 11.10
C GLU A 296 -6.93 -13.05 11.49
N GLU A 297 -7.67 -12.58 10.48
CA GLU A 297 -9.02 -12.06 10.60
C GLU A 297 -9.83 -12.50 9.38
N ILE A 298 -11.09 -12.81 9.58
CA ILE A 298 -12.03 -13.11 8.52
C ILE A 298 -13.19 -12.12 8.64
N TRP A 299 -13.39 -11.36 7.58
CA TRP A 299 -14.44 -10.36 7.51
C TRP A 299 -15.48 -10.73 6.48
N TYR A 300 -16.76 -10.46 6.78
CA TYR A 300 -17.83 -10.69 5.84
C TYR A 300 -18.81 -9.52 5.76
N THR A 301 -19.55 -9.44 4.68
CA THR A 301 -20.66 -8.52 4.45
C THR A 301 -21.86 -9.26 3.89
N LEU A 302 -23.05 -8.76 4.16
CA LEU A 302 -24.32 -9.30 3.66
C LEU A 302 -25.05 -8.33 2.73
N ASP A 303 -24.49 -7.15 2.52
CA ASP A 303 -25.03 -6.06 1.71
C ASP A 303 -24.45 -6.00 0.28
N GLY A 304 -23.64 -7.00 -0.10
CA GLY A 304 -22.95 -7.05 -1.39
C GLY A 304 -21.73 -6.13 -1.50
N SER A 305 -21.39 -5.36 -0.45
CA SER A 305 -20.19 -4.55 -0.41
C SER A 305 -18.91 -5.40 -0.26
N ASP A 306 -17.75 -4.83 -0.61
CA ASP A 306 -16.47 -5.51 -0.43
C ASP A 306 -16.07 -5.51 1.05
N PRO A 307 -15.90 -6.70 1.69
CA PRO A 307 -15.59 -6.79 3.12
C PRO A 307 -14.20 -6.24 3.48
N ARG A 308 -13.31 -5.98 2.52
CA ARG A 308 -12.03 -5.32 2.77
C ARG A 308 -12.20 -3.87 3.21
N PHE A 309 -13.24 -3.19 2.72
CA PHE A 309 -13.41 -1.74 2.84
C PHE A 309 -14.72 -1.31 3.48
N SER A 310 -15.72 -2.19 3.54
CA SER A 310 -17.05 -1.84 4.03
C SER A 310 -17.04 -1.45 5.50
N ALA A 311 -17.77 -0.40 5.85
CA ALA A 311 -18.03 -0.02 7.23
C ALA A 311 -18.98 -1.04 7.94
N ASN A 312 -19.81 -1.75 7.17
CA ASN A 312 -20.77 -2.73 7.65
C ASN A 312 -20.18 -4.15 7.76
N ARG A 313 -18.86 -4.28 7.58
CA ARG A 313 -18.20 -5.59 7.70
C ARG A 313 -18.25 -6.11 9.13
N MET A 314 -18.41 -7.42 9.26
CA MET A 314 -18.44 -8.13 10.54
C MET A 314 -17.37 -9.21 10.58
N LEU A 315 -16.86 -9.48 11.77
CA LEU A 315 -15.88 -10.54 12.00
C LEU A 315 -16.58 -11.90 12.14
N VAL A 316 -15.95 -12.94 11.60
CA VAL A 316 -16.34 -14.34 11.81
C VAL A 316 -15.09 -15.19 12.05
N ALA A 317 -15.20 -16.20 12.89
CA ALA A 317 -14.14 -17.18 13.09
C ALA A 317 -14.15 -18.23 11.97
N THR A 318 -13.00 -18.88 11.73
CA THR A 318 -12.95 -20.02 10.81
C THR A 318 -13.84 -21.15 11.31
N GLY A 319 -14.64 -21.75 10.43
CA GLY A 319 -15.69 -22.71 10.78
C GLY A 319 -16.95 -22.08 11.40
N GLY A 320 -16.97 -20.75 11.58
CA GLY A 320 -18.14 -20.03 12.06
C GLY A 320 -19.26 -19.97 11.02
N THR A 321 -20.49 -19.85 11.51
CA THR A 321 -21.69 -19.78 10.69
C THR A 321 -22.32 -18.40 10.76
N VAL A 322 -22.85 -17.94 9.63
CA VAL A 322 -23.55 -16.67 9.48
C VAL A 322 -24.95 -16.96 8.93
N ALA A 323 -25.99 -16.49 9.61
CA ALA A 323 -27.35 -16.63 9.12
C ALA A 323 -27.55 -15.79 7.87
N THR A 324 -28.18 -16.36 6.85
CA THR A 324 -28.53 -15.71 5.58
C THR A 324 -30.03 -15.84 5.32
N THR A 325 -30.54 -15.09 4.40
CA THR A 325 -31.92 -15.17 3.91
C THR A 325 -31.93 -15.49 2.43
N ALA A 326 -33.00 -16.12 1.94
CA ALA A 326 -33.14 -16.46 0.53
C ALA A 326 -32.89 -15.24 -0.38
N GLY A 327 -32.04 -15.38 -1.38
CA GLY A 327 -31.61 -14.31 -2.28
C GLY A 327 -30.49 -13.42 -1.76
N GLN A 328 -30.06 -13.57 -0.49
CA GLN A 328 -29.00 -12.78 0.10
C GLN A 328 -27.62 -13.31 -0.33
N THR A 329 -26.73 -12.41 -0.70
CA THR A 329 -25.34 -12.71 -1.05
C THR A 329 -24.42 -12.37 0.10
N ILE A 330 -23.64 -13.35 0.55
CA ILE A 330 -22.55 -13.14 1.50
C ILE A 330 -21.23 -13.03 0.75
N ARG A 331 -20.44 -12.02 1.10
CA ARG A 331 -19.05 -11.86 0.65
C ARG A 331 -18.10 -12.00 1.82
N VAL A 332 -17.02 -12.72 1.62
CA VAL A 332 -16.07 -13.03 2.71
C VAL A 332 -14.64 -12.84 2.21
N VAL A 333 -13.80 -12.29 3.06
CA VAL A 333 -12.35 -12.17 2.83
C VAL A 333 -11.59 -12.61 4.07
N ALA A 334 -10.49 -13.30 3.87
CA ALA A 334 -9.57 -13.71 4.92
C ALA A 334 -8.24 -12.98 4.78
N PHE A 335 -7.87 -12.20 5.80
CA PHE A 335 -6.54 -11.61 5.89
C PHE A 335 -5.55 -12.64 6.41
N GLY A 336 -4.43 -12.77 5.72
CA GLY A 336 -3.42 -13.76 6.06
C GLY A 336 -2.63 -13.41 7.32
N LYS A 337 -2.40 -14.41 8.18
CA LYS A 337 -1.53 -14.28 9.34
C LYS A 337 -0.07 -14.27 8.88
N ALA A 338 0.78 -13.52 9.58
CA ALA A 338 2.23 -13.35 9.37
C ALA A 338 2.83 -14.08 8.15
N GLY A 339 3.10 -13.36 7.06
CA GLY A 339 3.70 -13.90 5.83
C GLY A 339 2.73 -14.52 4.83
N LYS A 340 1.43 -14.55 5.12
CA LYS A 340 0.39 -14.95 4.16
C LYS A 340 -0.25 -13.72 3.51
N LEU A 341 -0.56 -13.83 2.22
CA LEU A 341 -1.28 -12.82 1.46
C LEU A 341 -2.79 -12.96 1.65
N THR A 342 -3.51 -11.86 1.49
CA THR A 342 -4.98 -11.84 1.58
C THR A 342 -5.62 -12.77 0.54
N SER A 343 -6.75 -13.38 0.90
CA SER A 343 -7.54 -14.21 -0.02
C SER A 343 -8.23 -13.39 -1.09
N ASP A 344 -8.73 -14.04 -2.12
CA ASP A 344 -9.79 -13.47 -2.92
C ASP A 344 -11.05 -13.28 -2.07
N VAL A 345 -11.93 -12.40 -2.54
CA VAL A 345 -13.27 -12.28 -1.95
C VAL A 345 -14.08 -13.50 -2.39
N ALA A 346 -14.38 -14.38 -1.46
CA ALA A 346 -15.28 -15.51 -1.70
C ALA A 346 -16.74 -15.01 -1.62
N GLU A 347 -17.57 -15.48 -2.53
CA GLU A 347 -18.98 -15.07 -2.64
C GLU A 347 -19.88 -16.29 -2.74
N ALA A 348 -21.00 -16.24 -2.05
CA ALA A 348 -22.07 -17.22 -2.17
C ALA A 348 -23.43 -16.54 -2.00
N THR A 349 -24.44 -17.01 -2.77
CA THR A 349 -25.82 -16.51 -2.68
C THR A 349 -26.71 -17.62 -2.16
N ASP A 350 -27.52 -17.29 -1.16
CA ASP A 350 -28.52 -18.16 -0.58
C ASP A 350 -29.67 -18.35 -1.57
N LYS A 351 -29.96 -19.58 -1.93
CA LYS A 351 -30.95 -19.95 -2.94
C LYS A 351 -32.26 -20.33 -2.29
#